data_e4e185134fa398a2fcf7d9594b54a23e
#
_entry.id   e4e185134fa398a2fcf7d9594b54a23e
#
_cell.length_a   1.000
_cell.length_b   1.000
_cell.length_c   1.000
_cell.angle_alpha   90.00
_cell.angle_beta   90.00
_cell.angle_gamma   90.00
#
_symmetry.space_group_name_H-M   'P 1'
#
loop_
_entity.id
_entity.type
_entity.pdbx_description
1 polymer ?
#
loop_
_entity_poly.entity_id
_entity_poly.type
_entity_poly.pdbx_seq_one_letter_code
_entity_poly.pdbx_strand_id
1 'polypeptide(L)'
;MSLCWQLNQQLEQLEKANQPLSKTASKKKRKLLSKLKNLEQNNIGRKSYDKSYCSAHETVRSFINCAINRMIEKEHPAVIAKEDLTFVKEKGVKSDNSRFARKMRKRLNSWTKGQLDERIEYLSSKNSIETHDVNPAYTSQYCPICGQHFEERYGSHHELTKCKKCGEMNANIAAAKNILSRLTDEEITLYTPYKRVKEILDSRIKEA
;
A
#
# COMPACT_ATOMS: atom_id res chain seq x y z
N MET A 1 6.58 -37.62 -6.37
CA MET A 1 5.45 -37.84 -7.32
C MET A 1 4.42 -36.75 -7.09
N SER A 2 3.94 -36.10 -8.16
CA SER A 2 2.99 -34.97 -8.00
C SER A 2 1.58 -35.48 -7.65
N LEU A 3 0.82 -34.66 -6.90
CA LEU A 3 -0.57 -34.96 -6.54
C LEU A 3 -1.47 -35.20 -7.78
N CYS A 4 -1.20 -34.49 -8.89
CA CYS A 4 -1.85 -34.72 -10.19
C CYS A 4 -1.64 -36.13 -10.71
N TRP A 5 -0.42 -36.68 -10.61
CA TRP A 5 -0.12 -38.06 -11.05
C TRP A 5 -0.91 -39.07 -10.24
N GLN A 6 -0.98 -38.92 -8.91
CA GLN A 6 -1.74 -39.80 -8.03
C GLN A 6 -3.25 -39.78 -8.34
N LEU A 7 -3.82 -38.61 -8.62
CA LEU A 7 -5.22 -38.45 -8.97
C LEU A 7 -5.54 -39.06 -10.35
N ASN A 8 -4.65 -38.95 -11.31
CA ASN A 8 -4.81 -39.58 -12.63
C ASN A 8 -4.76 -41.12 -12.53
N GLN A 9 -3.85 -41.68 -11.75
CA GLN A 9 -3.79 -43.12 -11.48
C GLN A 9 -5.10 -43.66 -10.83
N GLN A 10 -5.67 -42.91 -9.89
CA GLN A 10 -6.94 -43.28 -9.27
C GLN A 10 -8.12 -43.22 -10.26
N LEU A 11 -8.09 -42.28 -11.20
CA LEU A 11 -9.09 -42.19 -12.28
C LEU A 11 -8.98 -43.35 -13.24
N GLU A 12 -7.77 -43.68 -13.71
CA GLU A 12 -7.53 -44.84 -14.57
C GLU A 12 -7.96 -46.15 -13.96
N GLN A 13 -7.73 -46.34 -12.66
CA GLN A 13 -8.20 -47.53 -11.94
C GLN A 13 -9.73 -47.65 -11.92
N LEU A 14 -10.45 -46.51 -11.79
CA LEU A 14 -11.91 -46.46 -11.85
C LEU A 14 -12.46 -46.68 -13.28
N GLU A 15 -11.69 -46.36 -14.30
CA GLU A 15 -12.09 -46.52 -15.71
C GLU A 15 -11.79 -47.92 -16.25
N LYS A 16 -10.74 -48.58 -15.77
CA LYS A 16 -10.37 -49.97 -16.15
C LYS A 16 -11.35 -51.01 -15.63
N ALA A 17 -12.18 -50.70 -14.65
CA ALA A 17 -13.26 -51.54 -14.24
C ALA A 17 -14.40 -51.46 -15.25
N ASN A 18 -14.41 -52.34 -16.24
CA ASN A 18 -15.36 -52.39 -17.40
C ASN A 18 -16.80 -52.75 -17.00
N GLN A 19 -17.28 -52.33 -15.84
CA GLN A 19 -18.66 -52.47 -15.36
C GLN A 19 -19.33 -51.12 -15.19
N PRO A 20 -20.67 -51.02 -15.36
CA PRO A 20 -21.39 -49.78 -15.08
C PRO A 20 -21.10 -49.32 -13.65
N LEU A 21 -20.46 -48.20 -13.51
CA LEU A 21 -20.05 -47.63 -12.23
C LEU A 21 -21.23 -47.52 -11.28
N SER A 22 -21.11 -48.10 -10.10
CA SER A 22 -22.11 -47.91 -9.03
C SER A 22 -22.29 -46.41 -8.74
N LYS A 23 -23.46 -46.02 -8.21
CA LYS A 23 -23.77 -44.62 -7.87
C LYS A 23 -22.65 -44.00 -7.01
N THR A 24 -22.04 -44.74 -6.13
CA THR A 24 -20.91 -44.34 -5.25
C THR A 24 -19.62 -44.13 -6.03
N ALA A 25 -19.29 -45.00 -6.99
CA ALA A 25 -18.10 -44.90 -7.83
C ALA A 25 -18.23 -43.70 -8.81
N SER A 26 -19.40 -43.46 -9.36
CA SER A 26 -19.69 -42.26 -10.21
C SER A 26 -19.54 -40.95 -9.44
N LYS A 27 -20.00 -40.90 -8.16
CA LYS A 27 -19.81 -39.76 -7.28
C LYS A 27 -18.34 -39.53 -6.96
N LYS A 28 -17.56 -40.62 -6.73
CA LYS A 28 -16.11 -40.55 -6.49
C LYS A 28 -15.35 -40.04 -7.72
N LYS A 29 -15.67 -40.56 -8.92
CA LYS A 29 -15.10 -40.10 -10.22
C LYS A 29 -15.33 -38.61 -10.43
N ARG A 30 -16.58 -38.12 -10.25
CA ARG A 30 -16.92 -36.71 -10.38
C ARG A 30 -16.13 -35.82 -9.40
N LYS A 31 -15.93 -36.27 -8.15
CA LYS A 31 -15.16 -35.56 -7.14
C LYS A 31 -13.67 -35.49 -7.47
N LEU A 32 -13.10 -36.56 -8.05
CA LEU A 32 -11.70 -36.60 -8.51
C LEU A 32 -11.48 -35.68 -9.72
N LEU A 33 -12.38 -35.72 -10.70
CA LEU A 33 -12.32 -34.83 -11.86
C LEU A 33 -12.43 -33.34 -11.48
N SER A 34 -13.31 -33.02 -10.54
CA SER A 34 -13.41 -31.65 -10.01
C SER A 34 -12.13 -31.19 -9.32
N LYS A 35 -11.49 -32.09 -8.53
CA LYS A 35 -10.20 -31.78 -7.89
C LYS A 35 -9.08 -31.58 -8.91
N LEU A 36 -8.99 -32.43 -9.93
CA LEU A 36 -8.01 -32.31 -11.04
C LEU A 36 -8.19 -30.97 -11.77
N LYS A 37 -9.41 -30.66 -12.17
CA LYS A 37 -9.73 -29.39 -12.84
C LYS A 37 -9.34 -28.18 -11.99
N ASN A 38 -9.61 -28.21 -10.69
CA ASN A 38 -9.23 -27.13 -9.78
C ASN A 38 -7.71 -27.01 -9.65
N LEU A 39 -6.97 -28.11 -9.60
CA LEU A 39 -5.51 -28.10 -9.52
C LEU A 39 -4.89 -27.57 -10.81
N GLU A 40 -5.39 -27.98 -11.97
CA GLU A 40 -4.92 -27.48 -13.26
C GLU A 40 -5.17 -26.00 -13.43
N GLN A 41 -6.39 -25.55 -13.12
CA GLN A 41 -6.77 -24.13 -13.21
C GLN A 41 -5.96 -23.27 -12.24
N ASN A 42 -5.82 -23.69 -10.99
CA ASN A 42 -5.08 -22.93 -9.98
C ASN A 42 -3.58 -22.93 -10.21
N ASN A 43 -2.99 -24.01 -10.70
CA ASN A 43 -1.55 -24.07 -10.98
C ASN A 43 -1.16 -23.27 -12.20
N ILE A 44 -1.94 -23.32 -13.29
CA ILE A 44 -1.70 -22.51 -14.49
C ILE A 44 -1.92 -21.02 -14.18
N GLY A 45 -3.03 -20.67 -13.55
CA GLY A 45 -3.33 -19.31 -13.16
C GLY A 45 -2.34 -18.73 -12.13
N ARG A 46 -1.89 -19.55 -11.19
CA ARG A 46 -0.92 -19.14 -10.18
C ARG A 46 0.46 -18.85 -10.75
N LYS A 47 0.98 -19.72 -11.62
CA LYS A 47 2.28 -19.50 -12.28
C LYS A 47 2.28 -18.24 -13.16
N SER A 48 1.21 -17.99 -13.90
CA SER A 48 1.06 -16.77 -14.69
C SER A 48 0.92 -15.54 -13.81
N TYR A 49 0.14 -15.62 -12.74
CA TYR A 49 -0.02 -14.55 -11.77
C TYR A 49 1.30 -14.22 -11.06
N ASP A 50 2.00 -15.25 -10.58
CA ASP A 50 3.28 -15.08 -9.87
C ASP A 50 4.33 -14.42 -10.78
N LYS A 51 4.41 -14.83 -12.05
CA LYS A 51 5.32 -14.23 -13.04
C LYS A 51 4.98 -12.77 -13.32
N SER A 52 3.72 -12.46 -13.58
CA SER A 52 3.25 -11.08 -13.77
C SER A 52 3.46 -10.22 -12.53
N TYR A 53 3.18 -10.77 -11.36
CA TYR A 53 3.35 -10.08 -10.08
C TYR A 53 4.83 -9.76 -9.82
N CYS A 54 5.73 -10.72 -10.00
CA CYS A 54 7.17 -10.49 -9.85
C CYS A 54 7.67 -9.44 -10.83
N SER A 55 7.29 -9.51 -12.10
CA SER A 55 7.68 -8.52 -13.12
C SER A 55 7.17 -7.12 -12.79
N ALA A 56 5.92 -6.98 -12.35
CA ALA A 56 5.35 -5.70 -11.93
C ALA A 56 6.06 -5.14 -10.69
N HIS A 57 6.38 -5.98 -9.72
CA HIS A 57 7.13 -5.59 -8.51
C HIS A 57 8.54 -5.08 -8.84
N GLU A 58 9.27 -5.77 -9.70
CA GLU A 58 10.61 -5.35 -10.14
C GLU A 58 10.55 -4.02 -10.91
N THR A 59 9.55 -3.83 -11.74
CA THR A 59 9.35 -2.56 -12.47
C THR A 59 9.11 -1.41 -11.49
N VAL A 60 8.23 -1.58 -10.51
CA VAL A 60 7.94 -0.56 -9.48
C VAL A 60 9.17 -0.29 -8.63
N ARG A 61 9.89 -1.33 -8.21
CA ARG A 61 11.13 -1.20 -7.44
C ARG A 61 12.19 -0.41 -8.20
N SER A 62 12.38 -0.72 -9.48
CA SER A 62 13.31 0.01 -10.35
C SER A 62 12.92 1.48 -10.47
N PHE A 63 11.63 1.77 -10.66
CA PHE A 63 11.11 3.13 -10.73
C PHE A 63 11.38 3.92 -9.43
N ILE A 64 11.06 3.34 -8.26
CA ILE A 64 11.33 3.94 -6.95
C ILE A 64 12.82 4.24 -6.80
N ASN A 65 13.67 3.28 -7.10
CA ASN A 65 15.12 3.44 -7.00
C ASN A 65 15.63 4.59 -7.87
N CYS A 66 15.18 4.66 -9.12
CA CYS A 66 15.54 5.73 -10.03
C CYS A 66 15.03 7.11 -9.55
N ALA A 67 13.80 7.17 -9.05
CA ALA A 67 13.21 8.43 -8.59
C ALA A 67 13.95 8.99 -7.37
N ILE A 68 14.26 8.14 -6.38
CA ILE A 68 14.97 8.58 -5.17
C ILE A 68 16.43 8.95 -5.49
N ASN A 69 17.10 8.17 -6.35
CA ASN A 69 18.46 8.51 -6.77
C ASN A 69 18.49 9.91 -7.40
N ARG A 70 17.60 10.16 -8.38
CA ARG A 70 17.50 11.48 -9.04
C ARG A 70 17.19 12.61 -8.07
N MET A 71 16.31 12.37 -7.10
CA MET A 71 15.99 13.36 -6.07
C MET A 71 17.24 13.75 -5.27
N ILE A 72 17.97 12.75 -4.78
CA ILE A 72 19.17 12.99 -3.97
C ILE A 72 20.28 13.64 -4.81
N GLU A 73 20.51 13.17 -6.03
CA GLU A 73 21.51 13.71 -6.94
C GLU A 73 21.22 15.16 -7.38
N LYS A 74 19.96 15.51 -7.49
CA LYS A 74 19.53 16.85 -7.93
C LYS A 74 19.45 17.85 -6.78
N GLU A 75 18.85 17.44 -5.67
CA GLU A 75 18.52 18.38 -4.58
C GLU A 75 19.57 18.41 -3.48
N HIS A 76 20.47 17.40 -3.41
CA HIS A 76 21.50 17.28 -2.37
C HIS A 76 20.98 17.58 -0.95
N PRO A 77 19.88 16.95 -0.50
CA PRO A 77 19.25 17.29 0.76
C PRO A 77 20.15 16.97 1.94
N ALA A 78 20.22 17.85 2.92
CA ALA A 78 20.86 17.57 4.21
C ALA A 78 19.94 16.75 5.12
N VAL A 79 18.60 16.95 5.00
CA VAL A 79 17.58 16.32 5.83
C VAL A 79 16.43 15.83 4.95
N ILE A 80 15.91 14.66 5.25
CA ILE A 80 14.67 14.13 4.64
C ILE A 80 13.63 13.91 5.74
N ALA A 81 12.49 14.60 5.65
CA ALA A 81 11.33 14.35 6.49
C ALA A 81 10.39 13.33 5.83
N LYS A 82 9.93 12.34 6.57
CA LYS A 82 8.94 11.37 6.11
C LYS A 82 7.82 11.18 7.13
N GLU A 83 6.62 10.84 6.66
CA GLU A 83 5.49 10.56 7.55
C GLU A 83 5.64 9.20 8.24
N ASP A 84 5.44 9.16 9.56
CA ASP A 84 5.25 7.90 10.26
C ASP A 84 3.84 7.35 10.00
N LEU A 85 3.75 6.37 9.11
CA LEU A 85 2.51 5.68 8.76
C LEU A 85 2.35 4.32 9.45
N THR A 86 3.10 4.03 10.50
CA THR A 86 2.99 2.76 11.25
C THR A 86 1.60 2.57 11.87
N PHE A 87 0.99 3.65 12.35
CA PHE A 87 -0.37 3.65 12.92
C PHE A 87 -1.48 3.27 11.92
N VAL A 88 -1.28 3.49 10.63
CA VAL A 88 -2.27 3.12 9.61
C VAL A 88 -2.48 1.61 9.53
N LYS A 89 -1.44 0.82 9.85
CA LYS A 89 -1.53 -0.63 9.90
C LYS A 89 -2.31 -1.15 11.11
N GLU A 90 -2.28 -0.44 12.24
CA GLU A 90 -2.79 -0.97 13.51
C GLU A 90 -4.27 -0.67 13.76
N LYS A 91 -4.77 0.50 13.42
CA LYS A 91 -6.11 0.96 13.82
C LYS A 91 -7.25 0.70 12.84
N GLY A 92 -6.98 0.48 11.56
CA GLY A 92 -8.05 0.52 10.56
C GLY A 92 -8.62 -0.84 10.13
N VAL A 93 -7.98 -1.96 10.42
CA VAL A 93 -8.24 -3.17 9.64
C VAL A 93 -8.33 -4.47 10.44
N LYS A 94 -8.06 -4.45 11.74
CA LYS A 94 -8.00 -5.69 12.54
C LYS A 94 -9.34 -6.31 12.93
N SER A 95 -10.43 -5.57 12.96
CA SER A 95 -11.71 -6.03 13.51
C SER A 95 -12.80 -6.36 12.49
N ASP A 96 -12.63 -5.97 11.23
CA ASP A 96 -13.67 -6.15 10.21
C ASP A 96 -13.25 -7.19 9.16
N ASN A 97 -13.99 -8.30 9.11
CA ASN A 97 -13.85 -9.35 8.10
C ASN A 97 -14.67 -9.07 6.82
N SER A 98 -15.19 -7.86 6.66
CA SER A 98 -15.95 -7.46 5.49
C SER A 98 -15.13 -7.60 4.19
N ARG A 99 -15.84 -7.71 3.07
CA ARG A 99 -15.23 -7.75 1.73
C ARG A 99 -14.41 -6.49 1.46
N PHE A 100 -14.87 -5.35 2.00
CA PHE A 100 -14.19 -4.05 1.88
C PHE A 100 -12.88 -4.04 2.66
N ALA A 101 -12.87 -4.45 3.91
CA ALA A 101 -11.68 -4.52 4.75
C ALA A 101 -10.62 -5.48 4.17
N ARG A 102 -11.02 -6.61 3.58
CA ARG A 102 -10.11 -7.52 2.86
C ARG A 102 -9.49 -6.86 1.62
N LYS A 103 -10.28 -6.10 0.85
CA LYS A 103 -9.80 -5.37 -0.34
C LYS A 103 -8.81 -4.27 0.04
N MET A 104 -9.09 -3.54 1.14
CA MET A 104 -8.19 -2.52 1.68
C MET A 104 -6.88 -3.12 2.20
N ARG A 105 -6.93 -4.21 2.98
CA ARG A 105 -5.72 -4.93 3.41
C ARG A 105 -4.85 -5.35 2.22
N LYS A 106 -5.47 -5.89 1.18
CA LYS A 106 -4.75 -6.30 -0.04
C LYS A 106 -4.07 -5.12 -0.74
N ARG A 107 -4.75 -3.96 -0.80
CA ARG A 107 -4.17 -2.72 -1.35
C ARG A 107 -3.03 -2.19 -0.49
N LEU A 108 -3.18 -2.18 0.83
CA LEU A 108 -2.14 -1.74 1.76
C LEU A 108 -0.91 -2.67 1.76
N ASN A 109 -1.13 -3.98 1.65
CA ASN A 109 -0.03 -4.95 1.54
C ASN A 109 0.72 -4.88 0.21
N SER A 110 0.07 -4.42 -0.86
CA SER A 110 0.72 -4.17 -2.15
C SER A 110 1.34 -2.78 -2.25
N TRP A 111 1.20 -1.97 -1.22
CA TRP A 111 1.77 -0.65 -1.20
C TRP A 111 3.30 -0.70 -1.03
N THR A 112 3.96 0.05 -1.85
CA THR A 112 5.42 0.06 -1.98
C THR A 112 6.14 0.89 -0.91
N LYS A 113 5.42 1.32 0.15
CA LYS A 113 5.99 2.13 1.25
C LYS A 113 7.26 1.52 1.82
N GLY A 114 7.25 0.22 2.13
CA GLY A 114 8.42 -0.45 2.69
C GLY A 114 9.64 -0.40 1.77
N GLN A 115 9.44 -0.52 0.45
CA GLN A 115 10.53 -0.38 -0.52
C GLN A 115 11.04 1.05 -0.62
N LEU A 116 10.15 2.03 -0.49
CA LEU A 116 10.50 3.44 -0.47
C LEU A 116 11.32 3.78 0.78
N ASP A 117 10.85 3.38 1.95
CA ASP A 117 11.53 3.59 3.23
C ASP A 117 12.93 2.95 3.22
N GLU A 118 13.03 1.67 2.83
CA GLU A 118 14.30 0.94 2.73
C GLU A 118 15.30 1.64 1.79
N ARG A 119 14.81 2.16 0.66
CA ARG A 119 15.67 2.87 -0.30
C ARG A 119 16.12 4.22 0.22
N ILE A 120 15.25 4.98 0.85
CA ILE A 120 15.59 6.27 1.48
C ILE A 120 16.63 6.03 2.56
N GLU A 121 16.42 5.09 3.47
CA GLU A 121 17.35 4.78 4.55
C GLU A 121 18.75 4.38 4.04
N TYR A 122 18.79 3.50 3.02
CA TYR A 122 20.06 3.10 2.40
C TYR A 122 20.82 4.29 1.81
N LEU A 123 20.15 5.13 1.02
CA LEU A 123 20.80 6.26 0.36
C LEU A 123 21.13 7.38 1.34
N SER A 124 20.31 7.59 2.34
CA SER A 124 20.58 8.57 3.40
C SER A 124 21.82 8.19 4.20
N SER A 125 21.94 6.93 4.59
CA SER A 125 23.15 6.41 5.25
C SER A 125 24.40 6.55 4.37
N LYS A 126 24.27 6.26 3.06
CA LYS A 126 25.40 6.36 2.13
C LYS A 126 25.86 7.80 1.89
N ASN A 127 24.96 8.76 1.92
CA ASN A 127 25.23 10.18 1.59
C ASN A 127 25.27 11.08 2.83
N SER A 128 25.25 10.52 4.04
CA SER A 128 25.22 11.26 5.31
C SER A 128 24.05 12.24 5.41
N ILE A 129 22.87 11.82 4.92
CA ILE A 129 21.63 12.58 4.96
C ILE A 129 20.88 12.17 6.23
N GLU A 130 20.42 13.14 7.00
CA GLU A 130 19.61 12.89 8.20
C GLU A 130 18.14 12.58 7.81
N THR A 131 17.53 11.59 8.46
CA THR A 131 16.13 11.22 8.20
C THR A 131 15.30 11.37 9.46
N HIS A 132 14.15 12.03 9.36
CA HIS A 132 13.21 12.24 10.46
C HIS A 132 11.82 11.74 10.13
N ASP A 133 11.24 10.95 11.02
CA ASP A 133 9.83 10.61 10.99
C ASP A 133 9.01 11.71 11.67
N VAL A 134 7.94 12.16 11.00
CA VAL A 134 7.04 13.20 11.50
C VAL A 134 5.61 12.71 11.61
N ASN A 135 4.82 13.41 12.44
CA ASN A 135 3.42 13.10 12.65
C ASN A 135 2.60 13.30 11.37
N PRO A 136 1.91 12.27 10.86
CA PRO A 136 1.16 12.33 9.61
C PRO A 136 -0.21 13.01 9.73
N ALA A 137 -0.63 13.37 10.95
CA ALA A 137 -1.97 13.88 11.17
C ALA A 137 -2.23 15.18 10.42
N TYR A 138 -3.27 15.19 9.58
CA TYR A 138 -3.76 16.35 8.84
C TYR A 138 -2.79 17.02 7.86
N THR A 139 -1.65 16.44 7.54
CA THR A 139 -0.67 17.00 6.61
C THR A 139 -1.26 17.32 5.23
N SER A 140 -2.24 16.55 4.76
CA SER A 140 -2.93 16.74 3.47
C SER A 140 -4.22 17.55 3.56
N GLN A 141 -4.58 18.10 4.72
CA GLN A 141 -5.89 18.75 4.92
C GLN A 141 -5.80 20.25 5.17
N TYR A 142 -4.63 20.77 5.51
CA TYR A 142 -4.42 22.18 5.80
C TYR A 142 -3.49 22.83 4.79
N CYS A 143 -3.77 24.09 4.50
CA CYS A 143 -2.97 24.90 3.59
C CYS A 143 -1.59 25.23 4.21
N PRO A 144 -0.47 24.90 3.57
CA PRO A 144 0.86 25.19 4.12
C PRO A 144 1.24 26.67 4.11
N ILE A 145 0.42 27.55 3.49
CA ILE A 145 0.69 28.98 3.38
C ILE A 145 -0.05 29.75 4.49
N CYS A 146 -1.34 29.48 4.68
CA CYS A 146 -2.17 30.26 5.62
C CYS A 146 -2.74 29.41 6.77
N GLY A 147 -2.42 28.11 6.86
CA GLY A 147 -2.89 27.23 7.90
C GLY A 147 -4.38 26.87 7.85
N GLN A 148 -5.17 27.42 6.91
CA GLN A 148 -6.59 27.12 6.82
C GLN A 148 -6.87 25.75 6.28
N HIS A 149 -7.98 25.15 6.69
CA HIS A 149 -8.44 23.88 6.13
C HIS A 149 -8.81 24.05 4.65
N PHE A 150 -8.45 23.10 3.81
CA PHE A 150 -8.85 23.09 2.41
C PHE A 150 -10.37 22.93 2.27
N GLU A 151 -10.97 23.64 1.31
CA GLU A 151 -12.40 23.55 1.04
C GLU A 151 -12.75 22.25 0.32
N GLU A 152 -11.98 21.92 -0.70
CA GLU A 152 -12.23 20.74 -1.54
C GLU A 152 -10.92 20.17 -2.10
N ARG A 153 -11.02 18.91 -2.50
CA ARG A 153 -9.96 18.19 -3.20
C ARG A 153 -10.55 17.61 -4.48
N TYR A 154 -9.97 17.88 -5.62
CA TYR A 154 -10.50 17.56 -6.93
C TYR A 154 -9.40 17.15 -7.92
N GLY A 155 -9.77 16.94 -9.21
CA GLY A 155 -8.90 16.34 -10.21
C GLY A 155 -9.15 14.84 -10.36
N SER A 156 -8.68 14.25 -11.44
CA SER A 156 -8.90 12.82 -11.78
C SER A 156 -8.37 11.86 -10.72
N HIS A 157 -7.31 12.24 -10.03
CA HIS A 157 -6.66 11.49 -8.96
C HIS A 157 -6.61 12.25 -7.63
N HIS A 158 -7.48 13.27 -7.45
CA HIS A 158 -7.47 14.16 -6.29
C HIS A 158 -6.12 14.87 -6.07
N GLU A 159 -5.47 15.23 -7.17
CA GLU A 159 -4.15 15.88 -7.16
C GLU A 159 -4.20 17.37 -6.89
N LEU A 160 -5.37 18.00 -7.01
CA LEU A 160 -5.58 19.43 -6.75
C LEU A 160 -6.36 19.66 -5.47
N THR A 161 -6.06 20.74 -4.80
CA THR A 161 -6.78 21.21 -3.62
C THR A 161 -6.96 22.71 -3.66
N LYS A 162 -8.05 23.21 -3.05
CA LYS A 162 -8.40 24.62 -3.05
C LYS A 162 -8.42 25.18 -1.65
N CYS A 163 -7.67 26.23 -1.44
CA CYS A 163 -7.69 27.05 -0.24
C CYS A 163 -8.47 28.35 -0.48
N LYS A 164 -9.32 28.72 0.45
CA LYS A 164 -10.14 29.93 0.35
C LYS A 164 -9.32 31.22 0.21
N LYS A 165 -8.21 31.32 0.94
CA LYS A 165 -7.33 32.50 0.90
C LYS A 165 -6.24 32.41 -0.18
N CYS A 166 -5.67 31.23 -0.40
CA CYS A 166 -4.45 31.06 -1.20
C CYS A 166 -4.69 30.49 -2.61
N GLY A 167 -5.95 30.14 -2.94
CA GLY A 167 -6.29 29.58 -4.24
C GLY A 167 -5.95 28.10 -4.41
N GLU A 168 -5.74 27.69 -5.63
CA GLU A 168 -5.50 26.30 -6.01
C GLU A 168 -4.03 25.92 -5.90
N MET A 169 -3.79 24.68 -5.46
CA MET A 169 -2.44 24.13 -5.40
C MET A 169 -2.45 22.60 -5.56
N ASN A 170 -1.30 22.05 -5.87
CA ASN A 170 -1.14 20.59 -5.91
C ASN A 170 -1.18 20.01 -4.47
N ALA A 171 -2.07 19.07 -4.24
CA ALA A 171 -2.32 18.48 -2.92
C ALA A 171 -1.11 17.72 -2.36
N ASN A 172 -0.32 17.07 -3.22
CA ASN A 172 0.88 16.34 -2.80
C ASN A 172 2.01 17.30 -2.41
N ILE A 173 2.17 18.41 -3.16
CA ILE A 173 3.15 19.45 -2.82
C ILE A 173 2.74 20.15 -1.52
N ALA A 174 1.46 20.43 -1.33
CA ALA A 174 0.94 21.00 -0.10
C ALA A 174 1.23 20.09 1.11
N ALA A 175 0.94 18.80 0.98
CA ALA A 175 1.25 17.80 2.01
C ALA A 175 2.77 17.74 2.30
N ALA A 176 3.62 17.72 1.29
CA ALA A 176 5.07 17.68 1.46
C ALA A 176 5.59 18.93 2.21
N LYS A 177 5.05 20.13 1.93
CA LYS A 177 5.38 21.34 2.69
C LYS A 177 4.95 21.25 4.15
N ASN A 178 3.77 20.72 4.43
CA ASN A 178 3.31 20.48 5.80
C ASN A 178 4.17 19.45 6.52
N ILE A 179 4.60 18.37 5.85
CA ILE A 179 5.53 17.38 6.40
C ILE A 179 6.85 18.05 6.79
N LEU A 180 7.38 18.87 5.91
CA LEU A 180 8.63 19.60 6.16
C LEU A 180 8.50 20.56 7.36
N SER A 181 7.39 21.30 7.46
CA SER A 181 7.15 22.21 8.60
C SER A 181 7.05 21.51 9.95
N ARG A 182 6.70 20.20 9.98
CA ARG A 182 6.66 19.41 11.20
C ARG A 182 8.05 19.16 11.83
N LEU A 183 9.13 19.29 11.07
CA LEU A 183 10.49 19.13 11.62
C LEU A 183 10.83 20.14 12.72
N THR A 184 10.28 21.34 12.61
CA THR A 184 10.53 22.46 13.54
C THR A 184 9.32 22.78 14.42
N ASP A 185 8.29 21.97 14.40
CA ASP A 185 7.06 22.20 15.16
C ASP A 185 7.21 21.66 16.57
N GLU A 186 7.35 22.55 17.56
CA GLU A 186 7.53 22.19 18.97
C GLU A 186 6.24 21.65 19.61
N GLU A 187 5.05 22.04 19.13
CA GLU A 187 3.77 21.62 19.71
C GLU A 187 3.27 20.28 19.14
N ILE A 188 3.58 20.00 17.86
CA ILE A 188 3.16 18.78 17.19
C ILE A 188 4.35 17.83 17.03
N THR A 189 4.57 17.03 18.05
CA THR A 189 5.59 15.99 18.06
C THR A 189 5.10 14.71 17.36
N LEU A 190 6.00 13.78 17.07
CA LEU A 190 5.69 12.47 16.47
C LEU A 190 4.54 11.75 17.22
N TYR A 191 4.51 11.86 18.54
CA TYR A 191 3.57 11.14 19.40
C TYR A 191 2.29 11.94 19.76
N THR A 192 2.15 13.17 19.26
CA THR A 192 0.96 13.98 19.53
C THR A 192 -0.30 13.30 18.99
N PRO A 193 -1.33 13.04 19.83
CA PRO A 193 -2.55 12.35 19.42
C PRO A 193 -3.29 13.10 18.30
N TYR A 194 -3.91 12.36 17.38
CA TYR A 194 -4.61 12.90 16.21
C TYR A 194 -5.60 14.03 16.55
N LYS A 195 -6.40 13.86 17.61
CA LYS A 195 -7.34 14.90 18.06
C LYS A 195 -6.62 16.16 18.50
N ARG A 196 -5.52 16.00 19.25
CA ARG A 196 -4.74 17.14 19.75
C ARG A 196 -4.08 17.92 18.63
N VAL A 197 -3.57 17.23 17.60
CA VAL A 197 -3.04 17.88 16.39
C VAL A 197 -4.09 18.79 15.76
N LYS A 198 -5.34 18.32 15.63
CA LYS A 198 -6.42 19.15 15.11
C LYS A 198 -6.69 20.38 15.93
N GLU A 199 -6.77 20.25 17.25
CA GLU A 199 -6.98 21.36 18.17
C GLU A 199 -5.89 22.42 18.03
N ILE A 200 -4.62 22.01 17.94
CA ILE A 200 -3.49 22.91 17.75
C ILE A 200 -3.60 23.66 16.41
N LEU A 201 -3.88 22.93 15.32
CA LEU A 201 -4.01 23.53 14.00
C LEU A 201 -5.19 24.52 13.94
N ASP A 202 -6.32 24.18 14.55
CA ASP A 202 -7.51 25.02 14.59
C ASP A 202 -7.31 26.26 15.49
N SER A 203 -6.49 26.18 16.56
CA SER A 203 -6.14 27.36 17.37
C SER A 203 -5.26 28.33 16.63
N ARG A 204 -4.26 27.85 15.90
CA ARG A 204 -3.37 28.68 15.05
C ARG A 204 -4.11 29.46 13.98
N ILE A 205 -5.24 28.95 13.47
CA ILE A 205 -6.08 29.67 12.50
C ILE A 205 -6.81 30.86 13.13
N LYS A 206 -7.18 30.74 14.41
CA LYS A 206 -7.90 31.79 15.13
C LYS A 206 -7.00 32.96 15.52
N GLU A 207 -5.70 32.70 15.67
CA GLU A 207 -4.69 33.68 16.05
C GLU A 207 -4.09 34.42 14.83
N ALA A 208 -4.27 33.91 13.60
CA ALA A 208 -3.77 34.46 12.34
C ALA A 208 -4.84 35.30 11.60
#